data_b0c0109cd959c09a40933b89698d307a
#
_entry.id   b0c0109cd959c09a40933b89698d307a
#
_cell.length_a   1.000
_cell.length_b   1.000
_cell.length_c   1.000
_cell.angle_alpha   90.00
_cell.angle_beta   90.00
_cell.angle_gamma   90.00
#
_symmetry.space_group_name_H-M   'P 1'
#
loop_
_entity.id
_entity.type
_entity.pdbx_description
1 polymer ?
#
loop_
_entity_poly.entity_id
_entity_poly.type
_entity_poly.pdbx_seq_one_letter_code
_entity_poly.pdbx_strand_id
1 'polypeptide(L)'
;MAKDILCAFGVDVDAVAGWLGSYGGEDSPDDISRGLFAGEIGAPRLLKLFERYGLRTTWFIPGHSMETFPEQMKAVADAGHEIGVHGYSHENPIAMTAEQEEIVLDKSIDLITQVTGKRPTGYVAPWWEFSKVTNELLLKKGIKYDHSLMHNDFHPYYVRKGDSWTKIDYSQHPDTWMKPLVRGEETDLVEIPANWYLDDLPPMMFIKKAPNSHGFVNPRHLEEMWRDQFDWVYREHEHAVFTMTIHPDVSGRPQVLLMLERLIEHIQSHAGVRFVTFDEIADDFIRRQPRT
;
A
#
# COMPACT_ATOMS: atom_id res chain seq x y z
N MET A 1 -9.58 29.04 0.50
CA MET A 1 -8.29 28.77 -0.20
C MET A 1 -8.59 27.93 -1.43
N ALA A 2 -7.71 27.87 -2.42
CA ALA A 2 -7.92 26.97 -3.56
C ALA A 2 -7.77 25.52 -3.11
N LYS A 3 -8.59 24.61 -3.65
CA LYS A 3 -8.49 23.16 -3.39
C LYS A 3 -7.12 22.65 -3.86
N ASP A 4 -6.52 21.75 -3.09
CA ASP A 4 -5.26 21.05 -3.40
C ASP A 4 -5.36 19.63 -2.82
N ILE A 5 -6.03 18.75 -3.56
CA ILE A 5 -6.23 17.37 -3.17
C ILE A 5 -5.25 16.50 -3.97
N LEU A 6 -4.37 15.80 -3.27
CA LEU A 6 -3.40 14.90 -3.85
C LEU A 6 -3.98 13.48 -3.89
N CYS A 7 -4.21 12.97 -5.09
CA CYS A 7 -4.69 11.60 -5.28
C CYS A 7 -3.54 10.70 -5.74
N ALA A 8 -3.48 9.49 -5.22
CA ALA A 8 -2.46 8.53 -5.61
C ALA A 8 -3.00 7.10 -5.65
N PHE A 9 -2.46 6.31 -6.58
CA PHE A 9 -2.59 4.87 -6.55
C PHE A 9 -1.31 4.24 -6.02
N GLY A 10 -1.44 3.42 -4.96
CA GLY A 10 -0.48 2.40 -4.58
C GLY A 10 -0.85 1.09 -5.27
N VAL A 11 0.08 0.52 -6.01
CA VAL A 11 -0.13 -0.75 -6.72
C VAL A 11 0.72 -1.81 -6.06
N ASP A 12 0.09 -2.68 -5.28
CA ASP A 12 0.76 -3.78 -4.59
C ASP A 12 0.81 -5.00 -5.50
N VAL A 13 2.03 -5.37 -5.96
CA VAL A 13 2.23 -6.46 -6.90
C VAL A 13 2.50 -7.76 -6.17
N ASP A 14 1.53 -8.20 -5.39
CA ASP A 14 1.64 -9.41 -4.58
C ASP A 14 1.86 -10.64 -5.44
N ALA A 15 1.05 -10.82 -6.45
CA ALA A 15 1.23 -11.86 -7.45
C ALA A 15 1.50 -13.24 -6.79
N VAL A 16 2.54 -13.95 -7.23
CA VAL A 16 2.91 -15.25 -6.61
C VAL A 16 3.35 -15.09 -5.16
N ALA A 17 4.01 -13.98 -4.81
CA ALA A 17 4.48 -13.74 -3.44
C ALA A 17 3.32 -13.75 -2.42
N GLY A 18 2.18 -13.15 -2.75
CA GLY A 18 0.99 -13.17 -1.89
C GLY A 18 0.51 -14.59 -1.57
N TRP A 19 0.55 -15.50 -2.56
CA TRP A 19 0.15 -16.90 -2.37
C TRP A 19 1.16 -17.70 -1.55
N LEU A 20 2.44 -17.34 -1.60
CA LEU A 20 3.48 -17.99 -0.79
C LEU A 20 3.46 -17.50 0.67
N GLY A 21 3.40 -16.19 0.88
CA GLY A 21 3.59 -15.60 2.21
C GLY A 21 2.31 -15.41 3.02
N SER A 22 1.15 -15.23 2.36
CA SER A 22 -0.01 -14.69 3.06
C SER A 22 -1.33 -15.40 2.79
N TYR A 23 -1.64 -15.71 1.55
CA TYR A 23 -2.98 -16.19 1.17
C TYR A 23 -3.20 -17.67 1.41
N GLY A 24 -2.10 -18.42 1.67
CA GLY A 24 -2.15 -19.84 1.98
C GLY A 24 -2.52 -20.73 0.79
N GLY A 25 -2.02 -20.40 -0.38
CA GLY A 25 -2.16 -21.15 -1.62
C GLY A 25 -0.87 -21.77 -2.13
N GLU A 26 0.16 -21.86 -1.30
CA GLU A 26 1.53 -22.29 -1.63
C GLU A 26 1.61 -23.68 -2.26
N ASP A 27 0.69 -24.58 -1.91
CA ASP A 27 0.61 -25.96 -2.44
C ASP A 27 -0.41 -26.11 -3.61
N SER A 28 -0.99 -24.99 -4.08
CA SER A 28 -2.06 -25.00 -5.08
C SER A 28 -1.60 -24.44 -6.42
N PRO A 29 -1.38 -25.28 -7.46
CA PRO A 29 -1.08 -24.79 -8.80
C PRO A 29 -2.13 -23.81 -9.36
N ASP A 30 -3.41 -23.96 -8.96
CA ASP A 30 -4.48 -23.04 -9.34
C ASP A 30 -4.24 -21.65 -8.72
N ASP A 31 -3.96 -21.56 -7.43
CA ASP A 31 -3.71 -20.29 -6.74
C ASP A 31 -2.39 -19.65 -7.21
N ILE A 32 -1.33 -20.43 -7.42
CA ILE A 32 -0.10 -19.93 -8.04
C ILE A 32 -0.36 -19.37 -9.45
N SER A 33 -1.21 -20.02 -10.25
CA SER A 33 -1.57 -19.52 -11.58
C SER A 33 -2.31 -18.17 -11.53
N ARG A 34 -3.03 -17.89 -10.45
CA ARG A 34 -3.65 -16.57 -10.21
C ARG A 34 -2.60 -15.50 -9.96
N GLY A 35 -1.54 -15.84 -9.24
CA GLY A 35 -0.37 -14.96 -9.07
C GLY A 35 0.38 -14.71 -10.38
N LEU A 36 0.51 -15.73 -11.24
CA LEU A 36 1.07 -15.55 -12.60
C LEU A 36 0.21 -14.58 -13.43
N PHE A 37 -1.13 -14.69 -13.35
CA PHE A 37 -2.02 -13.72 -13.99
C PHE A 37 -1.72 -12.28 -13.54
N ALA A 38 -1.50 -12.06 -12.24
CA ALA A 38 -1.24 -10.72 -11.72
C ALA A 38 0.02 -10.11 -12.34
N GLY A 39 1.13 -10.85 -12.35
CA GLY A 39 2.40 -10.37 -12.90
C GLY A 39 2.41 -10.24 -14.43
N GLU A 40 1.93 -11.27 -15.14
CA GLU A 40 2.05 -11.34 -16.59
C GLU A 40 0.94 -10.62 -17.36
N ILE A 41 -0.25 -10.50 -16.79
CA ILE A 41 -1.44 -9.95 -17.45
C ILE A 41 -1.97 -8.72 -16.74
N GLY A 42 -2.13 -8.78 -15.41
CA GLY A 42 -2.73 -7.72 -14.60
C GLY A 42 -1.88 -6.45 -14.60
N ALA A 43 -0.61 -6.58 -14.27
CA ALA A 43 0.31 -5.45 -14.21
C ALA A 43 0.46 -4.73 -15.57
N PRO A 44 0.67 -5.42 -16.72
CA PRO A 44 0.68 -4.74 -18.03
C PRO A 44 -0.64 -4.03 -18.38
N ARG A 45 -1.78 -4.56 -17.94
CA ARG A 45 -3.08 -3.88 -18.16
C ARG A 45 -3.21 -2.60 -17.36
N LEU A 46 -2.74 -2.60 -16.10
CA LEU A 46 -2.71 -1.40 -15.27
C LEU A 46 -1.73 -0.36 -15.82
N LEU A 47 -0.55 -0.77 -16.27
CA LEU A 47 0.39 0.13 -16.96
C LEU A 47 -0.28 0.84 -18.14
N LYS A 48 -0.98 0.08 -18.99
CA LYS A 48 -1.70 0.64 -20.15
C LYS A 48 -2.84 1.57 -19.72
N LEU A 49 -3.52 1.28 -18.61
CA LEU A 49 -4.53 2.16 -18.05
C LEU A 49 -3.91 3.50 -17.63
N PHE A 50 -2.84 3.46 -16.86
CA PHE A 50 -2.18 4.68 -16.37
C PHE A 50 -1.56 5.49 -17.51
N GLU A 51 -0.97 4.86 -18.51
CA GLU A 51 -0.50 5.52 -19.73
C GLU A 51 -1.63 6.28 -20.43
N ARG A 52 -2.81 5.66 -20.59
CA ARG A 52 -3.99 6.27 -21.24
C ARG A 52 -4.42 7.56 -20.55
N TYR A 53 -4.37 7.63 -19.23
CA TYR A 53 -4.77 8.80 -18.44
C TYR A 53 -3.60 9.72 -18.06
N GLY A 54 -2.38 9.42 -18.51
CA GLY A 54 -1.18 10.21 -18.22
C GLY A 54 -0.81 10.22 -16.74
N LEU A 55 -1.09 9.14 -16.01
CA LEU A 55 -0.84 9.05 -14.58
C LEU A 55 0.52 8.44 -14.27
N ARG A 56 1.25 9.05 -13.35
CA ARG A 56 2.34 8.41 -12.62
C ARG A 56 1.80 7.90 -11.29
N THR A 57 2.15 6.69 -10.93
CA THR A 57 1.67 5.99 -9.74
C THR A 57 2.85 5.38 -8.98
N THR A 58 2.62 4.89 -7.79
CA THR A 58 3.62 4.18 -6.99
C THR A 58 3.30 2.70 -6.98
N TRP A 59 4.30 1.85 -7.23
CA TRP A 59 4.19 0.41 -7.25
C TRP A 59 5.00 -0.17 -6.11
N PHE A 60 4.36 -0.84 -5.18
CA PHE A 60 5.00 -1.54 -4.09
C PHE A 60 5.19 -3.01 -4.50
N ILE A 61 6.44 -3.41 -4.69
CA ILE A 61 6.75 -4.67 -5.36
C ILE A 61 7.55 -5.57 -4.42
N PRO A 62 7.01 -6.75 -4.06
CA PRO A 62 7.78 -7.78 -3.35
C PRO A 62 9.02 -8.19 -4.13
N GLY A 63 10.13 -8.46 -3.43
CA GLY A 63 11.37 -8.92 -4.06
C GLY A 63 11.16 -10.15 -4.94
N HIS A 64 10.31 -11.08 -4.51
CA HIS A 64 9.92 -12.27 -5.27
C HIS A 64 9.25 -11.91 -6.61
N SER A 65 8.36 -10.91 -6.61
CA SER A 65 7.70 -10.44 -7.84
C SER A 65 8.69 -9.77 -8.79
N MET A 66 9.71 -9.04 -8.24
CA MET A 66 10.81 -8.51 -9.04
C MET A 66 11.62 -9.61 -9.76
N GLU A 67 11.95 -10.71 -9.06
CA GLU A 67 12.72 -11.81 -9.63
C GLU A 67 11.88 -12.72 -10.54
N THR A 68 10.58 -12.85 -10.28
CA THR A 68 9.68 -13.73 -11.07
C THR A 68 9.22 -13.08 -12.37
N PHE A 69 9.02 -11.75 -12.39
CA PHE A 69 8.49 -10.99 -13.51
C PHE A 69 9.43 -9.84 -13.94
N PRO A 70 10.71 -10.12 -14.23
CA PRO A 70 11.71 -9.06 -14.41
C PRO A 70 11.39 -8.11 -15.58
N GLU A 71 10.80 -8.62 -16.65
CA GLU A 71 10.42 -7.80 -17.82
C GLU A 71 9.27 -6.84 -17.49
N GLN A 72 8.24 -7.34 -16.79
CA GLN A 72 7.07 -6.56 -16.39
C GLN A 72 7.45 -5.49 -15.35
N MET A 73 8.24 -5.87 -14.35
CA MET A 73 8.69 -4.92 -13.32
C MET A 73 9.64 -3.87 -13.88
N LYS A 74 10.49 -4.28 -14.83
CA LYS A 74 11.31 -3.31 -15.57
C LYS A 74 10.44 -2.35 -16.39
N ALA A 75 9.35 -2.82 -17.00
CA ALA A 75 8.44 -1.96 -17.76
C ALA A 75 7.76 -0.91 -16.85
N VAL A 76 7.46 -1.25 -15.59
CA VAL A 76 6.96 -0.28 -14.59
C VAL A 76 7.98 0.83 -14.36
N ALA A 77 9.26 0.48 -14.15
CA ALA A 77 10.35 1.43 -13.94
C ALA A 77 10.58 2.31 -15.20
N ASP A 78 10.62 1.70 -16.38
CA ASP A 78 10.86 2.38 -17.66
C ASP A 78 9.71 3.37 -18.00
N ALA A 79 8.49 3.10 -17.55
CA ALA A 79 7.34 4.00 -17.68
C ALA A 79 7.39 5.21 -16.72
N GLY A 80 8.40 5.29 -15.85
CA GLY A 80 8.61 6.41 -14.92
C GLY A 80 7.73 6.39 -13.69
N HIS A 81 7.15 5.24 -13.35
CA HIS A 81 6.47 5.05 -12.08
C HIS A 81 7.47 4.96 -10.93
N GLU A 82 7.02 5.33 -9.73
CA GLU A 82 7.77 5.10 -8.51
C GLU A 82 7.68 3.63 -8.12
N ILE A 83 8.79 3.07 -7.58
CA ILE A 83 8.80 1.71 -7.02
C ILE A 83 9.23 1.77 -5.57
N GLY A 84 8.38 1.24 -4.69
CA GLY A 84 8.59 1.07 -3.25
C GLY A 84 8.72 -0.40 -2.84
N VAL A 85 9.09 -0.61 -1.59
CA VAL A 85 9.35 -1.93 -0.99
C VAL A 85 8.07 -2.55 -0.45
N HIS A 86 7.91 -3.87 -0.62
CA HIS A 86 6.76 -4.66 -0.11
C HIS A 86 7.16 -6.05 0.38
N GLY A 87 8.17 -6.15 1.26
CA GLY A 87 8.72 -7.45 1.65
C GLY A 87 9.39 -8.18 0.49
N TYR A 88 9.69 -9.47 0.68
CA TYR A 88 10.22 -10.33 -0.38
C TYR A 88 9.18 -11.32 -0.91
N SER A 89 8.62 -12.20 -0.06
CA SER A 89 7.53 -13.12 -0.40
C SER A 89 6.22 -12.76 0.30
N HIS A 90 5.98 -11.48 0.55
CA HIS A 90 4.82 -10.97 1.25
C HIS A 90 4.71 -11.52 2.69
N GLU A 91 5.85 -11.57 3.38
CA GLU A 91 5.94 -12.06 4.77
C GLU A 91 5.28 -11.07 5.73
N ASN A 92 4.56 -11.61 6.72
CA ASN A 92 3.99 -10.77 7.79
C ASN A 92 5.11 -10.30 8.76
N PRO A 93 5.38 -8.98 8.86
CA PRO A 93 6.43 -8.45 9.73
C PRO A 93 6.30 -8.85 11.20
N ILE A 94 5.06 -9.01 11.72
CA ILE A 94 4.84 -9.42 13.11
C ILE A 94 5.33 -10.86 13.38
N ALA A 95 5.35 -11.71 12.36
CA ALA A 95 5.77 -13.11 12.50
C ALA A 95 7.29 -13.28 12.40
N MET A 96 8.03 -12.28 11.95
CA MET A 96 9.48 -12.32 11.78
C MET A 96 10.23 -11.91 13.05
N THR A 97 11.48 -12.39 13.18
CA THR A 97 12.43 -11.77 14.08
C THR A 97 12.97 -10.46 13.47
N ALA A 98 13.50 -9.57 14.30
CA ALA A 98 14.10 -8.33 13.81
C ALA A 98 15.21 -8.55 12.76
N GLU A 99 16.02 -9.63 12.95
CA GLU A 99 17.06 -10.02 11.99
C GLU A 99 16.46 -10.47 10.65
N GLN A 100 15.40 -11.28 10.68
CA GLN A 100 14.70 -11.72 9.46
C GLN A 100 14.10 -10.54 8.70
N GLU A 101 13.43 -9.64 9.42
CA GLU A 101 12.82 -8.44 8.82
C GLU A 101 13.90 -7.54 8.19
N GLU A 102 15.05 -7.34 8.85
CA GLU A 102 16.18 -6.57 8.30
C GLU A 102 16.74 -7.21 7.02
N ILE A 103 16.94 -8.53 7.00
CA ILE A 103 17.46 -9.26 5.82
C ILE A 103 16.47 -9.17 4.64
N VAL A 104 15.17 -9.35 4.89
CA VAL A 104 14.13 -9.23 3.88
C VAL A 104 14.11 -7.82 3.28
N LEU A 105 14.22 -6.81 4.13
CA LEU A 105 14.25 -5.41 3.73
C LEU A 105 15.47 -5.09 2.85
N ASP A 106 16.65 -5.52 3.28
CA ASP A 106 17.89 -5.29 2.53
C ASP A 106 17.85 -5.95 1.16
N LYS A 107 17.43 -7.22 1.07
CA LYS A 107 17.32 -7.91 -0.22
C LYS A 107 16.34 -7.21 -1.16
N SER A 108 15.18 -6.79 -0.66
CA SER A 108 14.16 -6.14 -1.48
C SER A 108 14.61 -4.76 -1.97
N ILE A 109 15.27 -3.98 -1.12
CA ILE A 109 15.88 -2.70 -1.50
C ILE A 109 16.95 -2.88 -2.58
N ASP A 110 17.80 -3.89 -2.44
CA ASP A 110 18.87 -4.16 -3.41
C ASP A 110 18.30 -4.57 -4.77
N LEU A 111 17.28 -5.42 -4.81
CA LEU A 111 16.60 -5.83 -6.05
C LEU A 111 15.97 -4.63 -6.76
N ILE A 112 15.23 -3.80 -6.04
CA ILE A 112 14.63 -2.58 -6.61
C ILE A 112 15.73 -1.65 -7.14
N THR A 113 16.80 -1.45 -6.38
CA THR A 113 17.92 -0.60 -6.79
C THR A 113 18.60 -1.13 -8.06
N GLN A 114 18.76 -2.44 -8.20
CA GLN A 114 19.32 -3.08 -9.38
C GLN A 114 18.46 -2.86 -10.63
N VAL A 115 17.14 -2.97 -10.50
CA VAL A 115 16.21 -2.83 -11.64
C VAL A 115 16.01 -1.37 -12.05
N THR A 116 15.89 -0.47 -11.07
CA THR A 116 15.52 0.93 -11.31
C THR A 116 16.73 1.87 -11.41
N GLY A 117 17.89 1.46 -10.93
CA GLY A 117 19.07 2.33 -10.76
C GLY A 117 18.91 3.35 -9.61
N LYS A 118 17.85 3.28 -8.84
CA LYS A 118 17.54 4.19 -7.73
C LYS A 118 17.17 3.41 -6.48
N ARG A 119 17.63 3.89 -5.32
CA ARG A 119 17.23 3.33 -4.04
C ARG A 119 15.77 3.72 -3.76
N PRO A 120 14.89 2.77 -3.33
CA PRO A 120 13.51 3.10 -2.97
C PRO A 120 13.48 3.97 -1.71
N THR A 121 12.50 4.85 -1.65
CA THR A 121 12.24 5.75 -0.51
C THR A 121 10.95 5.45 0.21
N GLY A 122 10.11 4.58 -0.35
CA GLY A 122 8.82 4.19 0.19
C GLY A 122 8.71 2.72 0.55
N TYR A 123 7.84 2.45 1.50
CA TYR A 123 7.53 1.11 2.00
C TYR A 123 6.03 0.95 2.21
N VAL A 124 5.54 -0.25 1.95
CA VAL A 124 4.24 -0.77 2.41
C VAL A 124 4.49 -2.13 3.05
N ALA A 125 4.00 -2.31 4.26
CA ALA A 125 4.10 -3.59 4.94
C ALA A 125 3.11 -4.60 4.33
N PRO A 126 3.54 -5.83 4.04
CA PRO A 126 2.60 -6.90 3.74
C PRO A 126 1.50 -7.00 4.81
N TRP A 127 0.23 -7.17 4.40
CA TRP A 127 -0.95 -7.13 5.28
C TRP A 127 -1.17 -5.80 6.02
N TRP A 128 -0.42 -4.74 5.69
CA TRP A 128 -0.38 -3.53 6.49
C TRP A 128 -0.05 -3.79 7.97
N GLU A 129 0.75 -4.83 8.22
CA GLU A 129 1.19 -5.20 9.56
C GLU A 129 2.56 -4.60 9.89
N PHE A 130 2.67 -4.00 11.05
CA PHE A 130 3.85 -3.31 11.52
C PHE A 130 4.41 -4.02 12.76
N SER A 131 5.65 -4.46 12.69
CA SER A 131 6.34 -5.03 13.86
C SER A 131 6.79 -3.93 14.83
N LYS A 132 7.27 -4.31 16.00
CA LYS A 132 7.80 -3.33 16.96
C LYS A 132 9.08 -2.64 16.50
N VAL A 133 9.77 -3.20 15.52
CA VAL A 133 11.07 -2.71 15.02
C VAL A 133 10.99 -2.14 13.60
N THR A 134 9.88 -2.32 12.89
CA THR A 134 9.72 -1.87 11.50
C THR A 134 10.09 -0.40 11.34
N ASN A 135 9.55 0.50 12.19
CA ASN A 135 9.86 1.94 12.12
C ASN A 135 11.37 2.21 12.19
N GLU A 136 12.07 1.59 13.15
CA GLU A 136 13.51 1.81 13.33
C GLU A 136 14.32 1.24 12.17
N LEU A 137 13.90 0.09 11.63
CA LEU A 137 14.55 -0.52 10.46
C LEU A 137 14.35 0.35 9.22
N LEU A 138 13.15 0.84 8.96
CA LEU A 138 12.88 1.71 7.81
C LEU A 138 13.73 2.97 7.85
N LEU A 139 13.78 3.67 8.99
CA LEU A 139 14.64 4.83 9.18
C LEU A 139 16.12 4.51 9.01
N LYS A 140 16.61 3.39 9.59
CA LYS A 140 17.99 2.92 9.43
C LYS A 140 18.35 2.67 7.96
N LYS A 141 17.39 2.21 7.15
CA LYS A 141 17.59 1.93 5.71
C LYS A 141 17.36 3.17 4.83
N GLY A 142 17.00 4.32 5.39
CA GLY A 142 16.77 5.56 4.66
C GLY A 142 15.45 5.61 3.91
N ILE A 143 14.47 4.83 4.34
CA ILE A 143 13.09 4.92 3.86
C ILE A 143 12.49 6.22 4.43
N LYS A 144 11.85 6.99 3.57
CA LYS A 144 11.28 8.29 3.87
C LYS A 144 9.84 8.22 4.35
N TYR A 145 9.06 7.31 3.76
CA TYR A 145 7.64 7.15 4.08
C TYR A 145 7.20 5.69 4.12
N ASP A 146 6.15 5.47 4.88
CA ASP A 146 5.36 4.24 4.95
C ASP A 146 3.90 4.50 4.53
N HIS A 147 3.20 3.46 4.10
CA HIS A 147 1.77 3.45 3.82
C HIS A 147 1.13 2.18 4.36
N SER A 148 1.14 2.03 5.69
CA SER A 148 0.61 0.83 6.35
C SER A 148 -0.30 1.12 7.54
N LEU A 149 -0.19 2.30 8.14
CA LEU A 149 -0.90 2.65 9.36
C LEU A 149 -2.11 3.55 9.09
N MET A 150 -3.11 3.52 9.99
CA MET A 150 -4.44 4.09 9.77
C MET A 150 -4.87 5.02 10.90
N HIS A 151 -3.92 5.74 11.51
CA HIS A 151 -4.23 6.68 12.58
C HIS A 151 -5.03 7.91 12.08
N ASN A 152 -4.79 8.32 10.85
CA ASN A 152 -5.55 9.32 10.12
C ASN A 152 -6.03 8.69 8.81
N ASP A 153 -6.98 9.30 8.13
CA ASP A 153 -7.52 8.80 6.86
C ASP A 153 -7.09 9.64 5.64
N PHE A 154 -6.99 10.97 5.79
CA PHE A 154 -6.75 11.88 4.65
C PHE A 154 -5.65 12.91 4.87
N HIS A 155 -4.90 12.79 5.98
CA HIS A 155 -3.75 13.66 6.26
C HIS A 155 -2.53 12.84 6.66
N PRO A 156 -1.38 12.97 5.97
CA PRO A 156 -0.15 12.36 6.40
C PRO A 156 0.26 12.82 7.80
N TYR A 157 1.03 12.01 8.48
CA TYR A 157 1.53 12.30 9.82
C TYR A 157 2.90 11.64 10.05
N TYR A 158 3.60 12.00 11.11
CA TYR A 158 4.83 11.31 11.49
C TYR A 158 4.53 10.08 12.34
N VAL A 159 5.13 8.94 11.98
CA VAL A 159 4.99 7.68 12.70
C VAL A 159 5.61 7.81 14.09
N ARG A 160 4.92 7.30 15.11
CA ARG A 160 5.46 7.24 16.48
C ARG A 160 6.13 5.90 16.73
N LYS A 161 7.18 5.92 17.55
CA LYS A 161 7.77 4.73 18.16
C LYS A 161 7.45 4.69 19.66
N GLY A 162 7.29 3.49 20.18
CA GLY A 162 7.09 3.29 21.62
C GLY A 162 5.65 3.49 22.10
N ASP A 163 4.67 3.57 21.21
CA ASP A 163 3.27 3.44 21.59
C ASP A 163 3.07 2.12 22.34
N SER A 164 2.39 2.16 23.46
CA SER A 164 2.19 0.98 24.29
C SER A 164 0.76 0.85 24.80
N TRP A 165 0.29 -0.39 24.84
CA TRP A 165 -1.02 -0.75 25.36
C TRP A 165 -0.96 -2.05 26.16
N THR A 166 -1.94 -2.27 27.03
CA THR A 166 -2.01 -3.46 27.86
C THR A 166 -3.04 -4.43 27.30
N LYS A 167 -2.63 -5.66 27.02
CA LYS A 167 -3.57 -6.73 26.64
C LYS A 167 -4.47 -7.10 27.81
N ILE A 168 -5.74 -7.38 27.51
CA ILE A 168 -6.67 -7.93 28.48
C ILE A 168 -6.26 -9.35 28.84
N ASP A 169 -6.16 -9.62 30.14
CA ASP A 169 -5.95 -10.96 30.69
C ASP A 169 -7.04 -11.26 31.74
N TYR A 170 -8.04 -12.01 31.33
CA TYR A 170 -9.17 -12.37 32.20
C TYR A 170 -8.79 -13.28 33.37
N SER A 171 -7.58 -13.84 33.42
CA SER A 171 -7.05 -14.58 34.56
C SER A 171 -6.56 -13.69 35.70
N GLN A 172 -6.37 -12.39 35.40
CA GLN A 172 -5.86 -11.40 36.34
C GLN A 172 -6.92 -10.43 36.84
N HIS A 173 -6.63 -9.76 37.97
CA HIS A 173 -7.51 -8.71 38.46
C HIS A 173 -7.65 -7.57 37.43
N PRO A 174 -8.86 -7.02 37.19
CA PRO A 174 -9.08 -6.01 36.15
C PRO A 174 -8.15 -4.79 36.19
N ASP A 175 -7.73 -4.33 37.38
CA ASP A 175 -6.83 -3.18 37.54
C ASP A 175 -5.47 -3.37 36.85
N THR A 176 -5.06 -4.62 36.55
CA THR A 176 -3.79 -4.92 35.87
C THR A 176 -3.83 -4.58 34.40
N TRP A 177 -4.99 -4.62 33.76
CA TRP A 177 -5.17 -4.42 32.33
C TRP A 177 -6.10 -3.24 31.96
N MET A 178 -6.87 -2.66 32.89
CA MET A 178 -7.65 -1.45 32.66
C MET A 178 -6.74 -0.22 32.63
N LYS A 179 -5.94 -0.10 31.59
CA LYS A 179 -4.97 1.00 31.38
C LYS A 179 -5.18 1.61 30.01
N PRO A 180 -5.10 2.96 29.89
CA PRO A 180 -5.16 3.64 28.60
C PRO A 180 -3.91 3.32 27.76
N LEU A 181 -4.03 3.54 26.45
CA LEU A 181 -2.88 3.58 25.55
C LEU A 181 -1.95 4.72 25.97
N VAL A 182 -0.66 4.46 25.98
CA VAL A 182 0.39 5.47 26.18
C VAL A 182 1.03 5.75 24.82
N ARG A 183 0.97 7.00 24.39
CA ARG A 183 1.60 7.45 23.14
C ARG A 183 3.09 7.58 23.31
N GLY A 184 3.83 7.09 22.32
CA GLY A 184 5.27 7.25 22.21
C GLY A 184 5.68 8.55 21.55
N GLU A 185 6.89 8.59 20.99
CA GLU A 185 7.48 9.76 20.38
C GLU A 185 7.40 9.68 18.85
N GLU A 186 7.13 10.80 18.20
CA GLU A 186 7.17 10.89 16.74
C GLU A 186 8.60 10.71 16.23
N THR A 187 8.71 10.04 15.09
CA THR A 187 9.98 9.83 14.36
C THR A 187 9.98 10.66 13.06
N ASP A 188 11.03 10.56 12.26
CA ASP A 188 11.11 11.25 10.96
C ASP A 188 10.46 10.44 9.82
N LEU A 189 9.91 9.25 10.08
CA LEU A 189 9.18 8.46 9.10
C LEU A 189 7.79 9.08 8.87
N VAL A 190 7.51 9.40 7.63
CA VAL A 190 6.18 9.91 7.22
C VAL A 190 5.23 8.74 7.02
N GLU A 191 4.06 8.80 7.61
CA GLU A 191 2.94 7.93 7.26
C GLU A 191 2.06 8.62 6.24
N ILE A 192 1.84 7.97 5.11
CA ILE A 192 0.79 8.30 4.17
C ILE A 192 -0.37 7.36 4.48
N PRO A 193 -1.52 7.86 4.95
CA PRO A 193 -2.55 6.99 5.52
C PRO A 193 -2.97 5.85 4.63
N ALA A 194 -2.93 4.62 5.14
CA ALA A 194 -3.57 3.46 4.56
C ALA A 194 -5.05 3.41 4.97
N ASN A 195 -5.89 2.72 4.18
CA ASN A 195 -7.32 2.65 4.47
C ASN A 195 -7.93 1.38 3.87
N TRP A 196 -8.35 0.43 4.72
CA TRP A 196 -9.02 -0.80 4.27
C TRP A 196 -10.28 -0.55 3.41
N TYR A 197 -10.91 0.63 3.52
CA TYR A 197 -12.06 0.99 2.70
C TYR A 197 -11.67 1.57 1.33
N LEU A 198 -10.36 1.78 1.07
CA LEU A 198 -9.79 2.22 -0.21
C LEU A 198 -8.81 1.17 -0.76
N ASP A 199 -9.01 -0.09 -0.41
CA ASP A 199 -8.28 -1.25 -0.88
C ASP A 199 -9.20 -2.16 -1.70
N ASP A 200 -8.76 -2.61 -2.88
CA ASP A 200 -9.54 -3.46 -3.78
C ASP A 200 -9.53 -4.94 -3.39
N LEU A 201 -8.53 -5.38 -2.62
CA LEU A 201 -8.30 -6.80 -2.36
C LEU A 201 -9.37 -7.41 -1.42
N PRO A 202 -9.68 -6.84 -0.23
CA PRO A 202 -10.64 -7.45 0.68
C PRO A 202 -12.01 -7.69 0.06
N PRO A 203 -12.61 -6.76 -0.71
CA PRO A 203 -13.92 -6.99 -1.31
C PRO A 203 -13.90 -7.89 -2.55
N MET A 204 -12.79 -7.95 -3.31
CA MET A 204 -12.80 -8.55 -4.65
C MET A 204 -11.90 -9.76 -4.82
N MET A 205 -11.00 -10.03 -3.88
CA MET A 205 -10.12 -11.20 -3.93
C MET A 205 -10.76 -12.38 -3.19
N PHE A 206 -11.07 -13.45 -3.94
CA PHE A 206 -11.48 -14.71 -3.32
C PHE A 206 -10.25 -15.50 -2.86
N ILE A 207 -10.12 -15.71 -1.55
CA ILE A 207 -9.06 -16.50 -0.93
C ILE A 207 -9.69 -17.68 -0.20
N LYS A 208 -9.42 -18.91 -0.66
CA LYS A 208 -10.07 -20.12 -0.15
C LYS A 208 -9.86 -20.34 1.36
N LYS A 209 -8.67 -20.00 1.86
CA LYS A 209 -8.27 -20.19 3.26
C LYS A 209 -8.57 -18.98 4.17
N ALA A 210 -8.95 -17.84 3.61
CA ALA A 210 -9.24 -16.63 4.39
C ALA A 210 -10.75 -16.39 4.50
N PRO A 211 -11.36 -16.59 5.70
CA PRO A 211 -12.82 -16.53 5.84
C PRO A 211 -13.44 -15.16 5.57
N ASN A 212 -12.63 -14.10 5.59
CA ASN A 212 -13.07 -12.72 5.34
C ASN A 212 -12.84 -12.23 3.91
N SER A 213 -12.22 -13.04 3.05
CA SER A 213 -11.97 -12.71 1.64
C SER A 213 -12.94 -13.47 0.75
N HIS A 214 -14.18 -13.01 0.70
CA HIS A 214 -15.24 -13.68 -0.05
C HIS A 214 -15.14 -13.44 -1.56
N GLY A 215 -14.51 -12.33 -1.98
CA GLY A 215 -14.48 -11.90 -3.36
C GLY A 215 -15.88 -11.60 -3.91
N PHE A 216 -16.00 -11.48 -5.23
CA PHE A 216 -17.27 -11.39 -5.96
C PHE A 216 -18.14 -10.14 -5.66
N VAL A 217 -17.60 -9.12 -4.98
CA VAL A 217 -18.28 -7.83 -4.87
C VAL A 217 -18.36 -7.20 -6.25
N ASN A 218 -19.54 -6.66 -6.58
CA ASN A 218 -19.71 -5.96 -7.84
C ASN A 218 -18.81 -4.69 -7.85
N PRO A 219 -17.92 -4.51 -8.84
CA PRO A 219 -17.06 -3.33 -8.90
C PRO A 219 -17.79 -2.00 -8.85
N ARG A 220 -19.06 -1.93 -9.26
CA ARG A 220 -19.86 -0.69 -9.15
C ARG A 220 -20.17 -0.30 -7.71
N HIS A 221 -20.32 -1.26 -6.80
CA HIS A 221 -20.51 -0.95 -5.38
C HIS A 221 -19.21 -0.42 -4.75
N LEU A 222 -18.06 -0.97 -5.17
CA LEU A 222 -16.77 -0.43 -4.75
C LEU A 222 -16.53 0.96 -5.33
N GLU A 223 -16.84 1.18 -6.61
CA GLU A 223 -16.80 2.49 -7.25
C GLU A 223 -17.63 3.54 -6.50
N GLU A 224 -18.88 3.20 -6.17
CA GLU A 224 -19.78 4.07 -5.42
C GLU A 224 -19.18 4.43 -4.06
N MET A 225 -18.68 3.46 -3.31
CA MET A 225 -18.05 3.68 -2.01
C MET A 225 -16.79 4.57 -2.11
N TRP A 226 -15.94 4.36 -3.11
CA TRP A 226 -14.73 5.16 -3.29
C TRP A 226 -15.04 6.57 -3.77
N ARG A 227 -16.03 6.75 -4.64
CA ARG A 227 -16.50 8.07 -5.07
C ARG A 227 -17.10 8.87 -3.93
N ASP A 228 -17.95 8.25 -3.10
CA ASP A 228 -18.55 8.93 -1.95
C ASP A 228 -17.48 9.40 -0.95
N GLN A 229 -16.43 8.59 -0.71
CA GLN A 229 -15.30 9.01 0.12
C GLN A 229 -14.55 10.18 -0.52
N PHE A 230 -14.24 10.11 -1.82
CA PHE A 230 -13.58 11.20 -2.54
C PHE A 230 -14.42 12.48 -2.53
N ASP A 231 -15.71 12.40 -2.82
CA ASP A 231 -16.60 13.55 -2.86
C ASP A 231 -16.74 14.22 -1.48
N TRP A 232 -16.75 13.40 -0.42
CA TRP A 232 -16.71 13.91 0.95
C TRP A 232 -15.39 14.63 1.24
N VAL A 233 -14.24 14.04 0.93
CA VAL A 233 -12.92 14.66 1.11
C VAL A 233 -12.83 15.96 0.33
N TYR A 234 -13.22 15.95 -0.93
CA TYR A 234 -13.21 17.15 -1.77
C TYR A 234 -14.09 18.26 -1.21
N ARG A 235 -15.25 17.94 -0.63
CA ARG A 235 -16.15 18.92 0.00
C ARG A 235 -15.57 19.49 1.29
N GLU A 236 -15.06 18.64 2.17
CA GLU A 236 -14.71 19.02 3.55
C GLU A 236 -13.29 19.61 3.71
N HIS A 237 -12.37 19.27 2.82
CA HIS A 237 -10.96 19.66 2.96
C HIS A 237 -10.50 20.61 1.86
N GLU A 238 -9.71 21.62 2.23
CA GLU A 238 -9.00 22.47 1.27
C GLU A 238 -7.69 21.80 0.81
N HIS A 239 -7.04 21.01 1.69
CA HIS A 239 -5.87 20.21 1.41
C HIS A 239 -6.04 18.85 2.07
N ALA A 240 -5.85 17.78 1.29
CA ALA A 240 -5.91 16.40 1.75
C ALA A 240 -5.18 15.47 0.77
N VAL A 241 -4.95 14.23 1.21
CA VAL A 241 -4.52 13.13 0.35
C VAL A 241 -5.67 12.14 0.18
N PHE A 242 -5.77 11.52 -1.00
CA PHE A 242 -6.72 10.46 -1.29
C PHE A 242 -5.96 9.31 -1.94
N THR A 243 -5.59 8.33 -1.15
CA THR A 243 -4.73 7.22 -1.54
C THR A 243 -5.54 5.94 -1.68
N MET A 244 -5.42 5.30 -2.83
CA MET A 244 -6.13 4.07 -3.17
C MET A 244 -5.12 2.95 -3.39
N THR A 245 -5.32 1.81 -2.72
CA THR A 245 -4.49 0.63 -2.88
C THR A 245 -5.18 -0.36 -3.80
N ILE A 246 -4.46 -0.79 -4.83
CA ILE A 246 -4.96 -1.73 -5.84
C ILE A 246 -3.94 -2.83 -6.12
N HIS A 247 -4.44 -4.00 -6.49
CA HIS A 247 -3.64 -5.18 -6.76
C HIS A 247 -3.87 -5.66 -8.21
N PRO A 248 -2.83 -5.96 -8.99
CA PRO A 248 -2.99 -6.52 -10.35
C PRO A 248 -3.79 -7.81 -10.38
N ASP A 249 -3.82 -8.54 -9.26
CA ASP A 249 -4.59 -9.76 -9.03
C ASP A 249 -6.10 -9.56 -9.28
N VAL A 250 -6.63 -8.42 -8.85
CA VAL A 250 -8.04 -8.03 -8.96
C VAL A 250 -8.24 -6.85 -9.89
N SER A 251 -7.51 -5.76 -9.74
CA SER A 251 -7.66 -4.56 -10.57
C SER A 251 -7.18 -4.76 -12.02
N GLY A 252 -6.39 -5.79 -12.31
CA GLY A 252 -6.07 -6.22 -13.67
C GLY A 252 -7.23 -6.92 -14.39
N ARG A 253 -8.38 -7.17 -13.74
CA ARG A 253 -9.56 -7.79 -14.34
C ARG A 253 -10.38 -6.77 -15.12
N PRO A 254 -10.97 -7.15 -16.29
CA PRO A 254 -11.64 -6.20 -17.18
C PRO A 254 -12.75 -5.38 -16.52
N GLN A 255 -13.56 -5.99 -15.66
CA GLN A 255 -14.66 -5.30 -14.97
C GLN A 255 -14.17 -4.26 -13.96
N VAL A 256 -12.98 -4.48 -13.36
CA VAL A 256 -12.37 -3.55 -12.42
C VAL A 256 -11.62 -2.43 -13.16
N LEU A 257 -10.94 -2.75 -14.26
CA LEU A 257 -10.36 -1.73 -15.14
C LEU A 257 -11.41 -0.71 -15.61
N LEU A 258 -12.60 -1.16 -16.02
CA LEU A 258 -13.71 -0.27 -16.39
C LEU A 258 -14.20 0.56 -15.20
N MET A 259 -14.15 0.05 -13.99
CA MET A 259 -14.45 0.81 -12.77
C MET A 259 -13.39 1.88 -12.54
N LEU A 260 -12.11 1.53 -12.62
CA LEU A 260 -11.00 2.47 -12.44
C LEU A 260 -11.01 3.59 -13.48
N GLU A 261 -11.33 3.30 -14.77
CA GLU A 261 -11.49 4.32 -15.79
C GLU A 261 -12.52 5.39 -15.35
N ARG A 262 -13.71 4.97 -14.93
CA ARG A 262 -14.76 5.89 -14.49
C ARG A 262 -14.41 6.66 -13.21
N LEU A 263 -13.70 6.01 -12.28
CA LEU A 263 -13.23 6.66 -11.05
C LEU A 263 -12.17 7.73 -11.35
N ILE A 264 -11.20 7.42 -12.20
CA ILE A 264 -10.16 8.37 -12.63
C ILE A 264 -10.81 9.58 -13.31
N GLU A 265 -11.74 9.35 -14.24
CA GLU A 265 -12.48 10.42 -14.93
C GLU A 265 -13.27 11.29 -13.95
N HIS A 266 -13.94 10.67 -12.96
CA HIS A 266 -14.64 11.40 -11.92
C HIS A 266 -13.68 12.29 -11.11
N ILE A 267 -12.58 11.74 -10.60
CA ILE A 267 -11.59 12.48 -9.81
C ILE A 267 -10.97 13.62 -10.63
N GLN A 268 -10.57 13.36 -11.88
CA GLN A 268 -9.97 14.37 -12.76
C GLN A 268 -10.93 15.50 -13.15
N SER A 269 -12.25 15.29 -13.04
CA SER A 269 -13.23 16.33 -13.33
C SER A 269 -13.27 17.45 -12.27
N HIS A 270 -12.59 17.29 -11.14
CA HIS A 270 -12.61 18.23 -10.03
C HIS A 270 -11.42 19.19 -10.08
N ALA A 271 -11.66 20.48 -9.95
CA ALA A 271 -10.61 21.50 -9.97
C ALA A 271 -9.72 21.42 -8.71
N GLY A 272 -8.41 21.58 -8.87
CA GLY A 272 -7.46 21.53 -7.75
C GLY A 272 -7.14 20.11 -7.28
N VAL A 273 -7.46 19.10 -8.10
CA VAL A 273 -7.08 17.72 -7.85
C VAL A 273 -5.89 17.34 -8.73
N ARG A 274 -4.92 16.63 -8.17
CA ARG A 274 -3.73 16.15 -8.90
C ARG A 274 -3.45 14.70 -8.56
N PHE A 275 -3.22 13.89 -9.58
CA PHE A 275 -2.63 12.57 -9.39
C PHE A 275 -1.10 12.71 -9.26
N VAL A 276 -0.55 12.13 -8.21
CA VAL A 276 0.86 12.21 -7.82
C VAL A 276 1.36 10.85 -7.34
N THR A 277 2.67 10.70 -7.17
CA THR A 277 3.26 9.53 -6.51
C THR A 277 3.21 9.69 -4.98
N PHE A 278 3.43 8.60 -4.25
CA PHE A 278 3.52 8.66 -2.79
C PHE A 278 4.76 9.44 -2.33
N ASP A 279 5.86 9.35 -3.06
CA ASP A 279 7.06 10.15 -2.78
C ASP A 279 6.79 11.66 -2.85
N GLU A 280 5.99 12.09 -3.85
CA GLU A 280 5.54 13.48 -3.99
C GLU A 280 4.60 13.91 -2.85
N ILE A 281 3.75 13.01 -2.32
CA ILE A 281 2.93 13.28 -1.12
C ILE A 281 3.81 13.46 0.11
N ALA A 282 4.79 12.58 0.31
CA ALA A 282 5.72 12.66 1.43
C ALA A 282 6.52 13.97 1.41
N ASP A 283 7.02 14.37 0.24
CA ASP A 283 7.75 15.63 0.07
C ASP A 283 6.85 16.86 0.32
N ASP A 284 5.60 16.83 -0.13
CA ASP A 284 4.64 17.91 0.15
C ASP A 284 4.37 18.03 1.65
N PHE A 285 4.17 16.89 2.33
CA PHE A 285 3.94 16.87 3.77
C PHE A 285 5.14 17.40 4.56
N ILE A 286 6.36 16.92 4.30
CA ILE A 286 7.59 17.37 4.96
C ILE A 286 7.80 18.88 4.76
N ARG A 287 7.54 19.39 3.55
CA ARG A 287 7.64 20.82 3.27
C ARG A 287 6.63 21.65 4.05
N ARG A 288 5.40 21.16 4.23
CA ARG A 288 4.32 21.87 4.97
C ARG A 288 4.45 21.75 6.47
N GLN A 289 4.98 20.65 6.97
CA GLN A 289 5.14 20.35 8.38
C GLN A 289 6.56 19.85 8.70
N PRO A 290 7.57 20.70 8.51
CA PRO A 290 8.95 20.30 8.80
C PRO A 290 9.10 20.00 10.29
N ARG A 291 9.82 18.93 10.60
CA ARG A 291 10.26 18.69 11.98
C ARG A 291 11.46 19.61 12.28
N THR A 292 11.43 20.22 13.46
CA THR A 292 12.50 21.13 13.96
C THR A 292 13.51 20.35 14.80
#